data_1f4f151dd72250a844cc27056d1dbcfc
#
_entry.id   1f4f151dd72250a844cc27056d1dbcfc
#
_cell.length_a   1.000
_cell.length_b   1.000
_cell.length_c   1.000
_cell.angle_alpha   90.00
_cell.angle_beta   90.00
_cell.angle_gamma   90.00
#
_symmetry.space_group_name_H-M   'P 1'
#
loop_
_entity.id
_entity.type
_entity.pdbx_description
1 polymer ?
#
loop_
_entity_poly.entity_id
_entity_poly.type
_entity_poly.pdbx_seq_one_letter_code
_entity_poly.pdbx_strand_id
1 'polypeptide(L)'
;MPAVRGEVAAAAVDDKLFALGGGVAGKAVPRNEEYDPATDRWRQRAPLPQPRDHLGVAVHNGKIYTFGGFTSSVHQGAGDVVFEYDPASDRWRTLAPMKAPRAAVGVAVLAGKIHVIGGRGLDAVTVATHEVYDLATGTWSEAAPLPKARDHMAVVAVAGKIHAIGGRLAGPLERTGQHDVYDPATNSWTSAAPLPTPRSGVAAALYKGMILVLGGELPPNHTFPENESYDAASERWVALAPMPAGRHGFGAAVIGSNAYFVGGSLTPGGGGITDQLIMFSLP
;
A
#
# COMPACT_ATOMS: atom_id res chain seq x y z
N MET A 1 14.18 -6.99 -8.44
CA MET A 1 13.23 -7.19 -9.56
C MET A 1 13.89 -6.83 -10.89
N PRO A 2 13.32 -7.22 -12.06
CA PRO A 2 13.98 -6.99 -13.38
C PRO A 2 14.20 -5.54 -13.78
N ALA A 3 13.45 -4.60 -13.19
CA ALA A 3 13.57 -3.19 -13.52
C ALA A 3 13.35 -2.29 -12.30
N VAL A 4 14.19 -1.28 -12.13
CA VAL A 4 14.08 -0.27 -11.07
C VAL A 4 12.75 0.46 -11.14
N ARG A 5 12.05 0.63 -10.01
CA ARG A 5 10.79 1.39 -9.90
C ARG A 5 10.58 1.92 -8.49
N GLY A 6 10.11 3.15 -8.41
CA GLY A 6 9.50 3.72 -7.20
C GLY A 6 7.98 3.63 -7.25
N GLU A 7 7.33 3.91 -6.15
CA GLU A 7 5.86 3.96 -5.99
C GLU A 7 5.16 2.69 -6.51
N VAL A 8 5.80 1.55 -6.24
CA VAL A 8 5.37 0.22 -6.67
C VAL A 8 4.49 -0.42 -5.59
N ALA A 9 3.43 -1.09 -6.01
CA ALA A 9 2.63 -1.92 -5.10
C ALA A 9 3.11 -3.38 -5.13
N ALA A 10 2.87 -4.10 -4.04
CA ALA A 10 3.15 -5.53 -3.98
C ALA A 10 1.97 -6.34 -3.44
N ALA A 11 1.84 -7.56 -3.93
CA ALA A 11 0.84 -8.52 -3.50
C ALA A 11 1.46 -9.91 -3.41
N ALA A 12 0.93 -10.78 -2.54
CA ALA A 12 1.31 -12.19 -2.48
C ALA A 12 0.12 -13.08 -2.77
N VAL A 13 0.26 -13.99 -3.72
CA VAL A 13 -0.75 -15.00 -4.08
C VAL A 13 -0.02 -16.30 -4.39
N ASP A 14 -0.51 -17.42 -3.85
CA ASP A 14 0.01 -18.78 -4.11
C ASP A 14 1.54 -18.87 -3.96
N ASP A 15 2.06 -18.33 -2.85
CA ASP A 15 3.50 -18.28 -2.53
C ASP A 15 4.36 -17.55 -3.56
N LYS A 16 3.77 -16.65 -4.36
CA LYS A 16 4.45 -15.76 -5.29
C LYS A 16 4.24 -14.30 -4.91
N LEU A 17 5.27 -13.48 -5.13
CA LEU A 17 5.21 -12.03 -4.95
C LEU A 17 4.98 -11.38 -6.31
N PHE A 18 4.01 -10.48 -6.38
CA PHE A 18 3.74 -9.65 -7.55
C PHE A 18 4.13 -8.20 -7.29
N ALA A 19 4.95 -7.63 -8.16
CA ALA A 19 5.31 -6.21 -8.16
C ALA A 19 4.54 -5.49 -9.27
N LEU A 20 3.66 -4.57 -8.89
CA LEU A 20 2.63 -4.01 -9.76
C LEU A 20 2.81 -2.50 -9.96
N GLY A 21 2.73 -2.05 -11.21
CA GLY A 21 2.80 -0.64 -11.56
C GLY A 21 4.12 0.02 -11.14
N GLY A 22 4.02 1.23 -10.63
CA GLY A 22 5.12 2.07 -10.18
C GLY A 22 5.57 3.10 -11.19
N GLY A 23 6.58 3.88 -10.82
CA GLY A 23 7.12 4.96 -11.62
C GLY A 23 8.59 4.75 -12.04
N VAL A 24 8.90 5.12 -13.27
CA VAL A 24 10.27 5.16 -13.82
C VAL A 24 10.47 6.53 -14.46
N ALA A 25 11.53 7.24 -14.08
CA ALA A 25 11.82 8.57 -14.60
C ALA A 25 10.61 9.54 -14.55
N GLY A 26 9.85 9.50 -13.45
CA GLY A 26 8.69 10.35 -13.24
C GLY A 26 7.42 9.97 -14.01
N LYS A 27 7.39 8.81 -14.67
CA LYS A 27 6.24 8.33 -15.44
C LYS A 27 5.74 7.00 -14.91
N ALA A 28 4.42 6.86 -14.80
CA ALA A 28 3.77 5.62 -14.44
C ALA A 28 4.02 4.53 -15.51
N VAL A 29 4.18 3.28 -15.05
CA VAL A 29 4.39 2.12 -15.93
C VAL A 29 3.36 1.01 -15.66
N PRO A 30 2.98 0.20 -16.67
CA PRO A 30 1.97 -0.85 -16.51
C PRO A 30 2.59 -2.20 -16.13
N ARG A 31 3.77 -2.25 -15.52
CA ARG A 31 4.48 -3.51 -15.28
C ARG A 31 3.78 -4.37 -14.23
N ASN A 32 3.78 -5.68 -14.49
CA ASN A 32 3.38 -6.73 -13.56
C ASN A 32 4.47 -7.81 -13.62
N GLU A 33 5.21 -7.97 -12.54
CA GLU A 33 6.32 -8.91 -12.45
C GLU A 33 6.13 -9.82 -11.24
N GLU A 34 6.21 -11.12 -11.48
CA GLU A 34 6.06 -12.16 -10.47
C GLU A 34 7.44 -12.69 -10.05
N TYR A 35 7.66 -12.78 -8.75
CA TYR A 35 8.83 -13.42 -8.14
C TYR A 35 8.44 -14.72 -7.47
N ASP A 36 9.20 -15.76 -7.74
CA ASP A 36 9.10 -17.06 -7.13
C ASP A 36 10.22 -17.26 -6.10
N PRO A 37 9.94 -17.20 -4.78
CA PRO A 37 10.95 -17.40 -3.77
C PRO A 37 11.58 -18.80 -3.76
N ALA A 38 10.86 -19.82 -4.23
CA ALA A 38 11.38 -21.20 -4.24
C ALA A 38 12.48 -21.41 -5.29
N THR A 39 12.46 -20.62 -6.39
CA THR A 39 13.42 -20.70 -7.50
C THR A 39 14.32 -19.48 -7.61
N ASP A 40 14.09 -18.45 -6.82
CA ASP A 40 14.74 -17.13 -6.87
C ASP A 40 14.66 -16.51 -8.28
N ARG A 41 13.49 -16.60 -8.91
CA ARG A 41 13.31 -16.11 -10.29
C ARG A 41 12.17 -15.15 -10.43
N TRP A 42 12.38 -14.16 -11.30
CA TRP A 42 11.37 -13.23 -11.77
C TRP A 42 10.86 -13.62 -13.15
N ARG A 43 9.56 -13.40 -13.40
CA ARG A 43 8.96 -13.46 -14.74
C ARG A 43 7.99 -12.31 -14.96
N GLN A 44 7.87 -11.91 -16.22
CA GLN A 44 6.84 -10.94 -16.62
C GLN A 44 5.48 -11.63 -16.69
N ARG A 45 4.46 -10.89 -16.28
CA ARG A 45 3.06 -11.29 -16.37
C ARG A 45 2.30 -10.27 -17.21
N ALA A 46 1.04 -10.56 -17.55
CA ALA A 46 0.19 -9.63 -18.28
C ALA A 46 0.22 -8.25 -17.61
N PRO A 47 0.61 -7.20 -18.34
CA PRO A 47 0.73 -5.85 -17.77
C PRO A 47 -0.63 -5.31 -17.34
N LEU A 48 -0.63 -4.35 -16.40
CA LEU A 48 -1.84 -3.61 -16.06
C LEU A 48 -2.45 -3.01 -17.33
N PRO A 49 -3.79 -2.96 -17.44
CA PRO A 49 -4.46 -2.37 -18.62
C PRO A 49 -4.12 -0.90 -18.87
N GLN A 50 -3.68 -0.20 -17.83
CA GLN A 50 -3.22 1.18 -17.89
C GLN A 50 -2.01 1.39 -16.96
N PRO A 51 -1.03 2.24 -17.34
CA PRO A 51 0.06 2.62 -16.45
C PRO A 51 -0.45 3.25 -15.16
N ARG A 52 0.12 2.86 -14.01
CA ARG A 52 -0.24 3.40 -12.69
C ARG A 52 0.95 3.41 -11.77
N ASP A 53 1.09 4.46 -10.99
CA ASP A 53 1.90 4.51 -9.78
C ASP A 53 1.03 4.88 -8.58
N HIS A 54 1.51 4.71 -7.35
CA HIS A 54 0.76 4.98 -6.10
C HIS A 54 -0.62 4.30 -6.06
N LEU A 55 -0.76 3.15 -6.70
CA LEU A 55 -2.00 2.39 -6.69
C LEU A 55 -2.19 1.67 -5.35
N GLY A 56 -3.44 1.56 -4.90
CA GLY A 56 -3.81 0.68 -3.81
C GLY A 56 -3.89 -0.77 -4.29
N VAL A 57 -3.56 -1.72 -3.41
CA VAL A 57 -3.62 -3.14 -3.73
C VAL A 57 -4.29 -3.95 -2.62
N ALA A 58 -5.05 -4.96 -3.00
CA ALA A 58 -5.63 -5.96 -2.10
C ALA A 58 -5.54 -7.34 -2.72
N VAL A 59 -5.55 -8.37 -1.87
CA VAL A 59 -5.64 -9.78 -2.29
C VAL A 59 -6.85 -10.43 -1.65
N HIS A 60 -7.64 -11.13 -2.45
CA HIS A 60 -8.76 -11.92 -1.95
C HIS A 60 -9.02 -13.12 -2.86
N ASN A 61 -9.19 -14.30 -2.26
CA ASN A 61 -9.49 -15.55 -2.97
C ASN A 61 -8.58 -15.82 -4.18
N GLY A 62 -7.24 -15.69 -3.98
CA GLY A 62 -6.25 -15.95 -5.03
C GLY A 62 -6.19 -14.90 -6.14
N LYS A 63 -6.88 -13.78 -6.01
CA LYS A 63 -6.89 -12.68 -6.98
C LYS A 63 -6.32 -11.40 -6.39
N ILE A 64 -5.75 -10.57 -7.26
CA ILE A 64 -5.19 -9.27 -6.92
C ILE A 64 -6.12 -8.17 -7.45
N TYR A 65 -6.45 -7.23 -6.59
CA TYR A 65 -7.29 -6.07 -6.91
C TYR A 65 -6.46 -4.80 -6.80
N THR A 66 -6.55 -3.92 -7.79
CA THR A 66 -5.84 -2.63 -7.80
C THR A 66 -6.82 -1.47 -7.87
N PHE A 67 -6.53 -0.40 -7.16
CA PHE A 67 -7.41 0.74 -6.97
C PHE A 67 -6.71 2.05 -7.29
N GLY A 68 -7.30 2.85 -8.17
CA GLY A 68 -6.85 4.20 -8.47
C GLY A 68 -5.41 4.29 -8.96
N GLY A 69 -4.64 5.19 -8.35
CA GLY A 69 -3.27 5.51 -8.73
C GLY A 69 -3.16 6.69 -9.68
N PHE A 70 -1.95 7.24 -9.85
CA PHE A 70 -1.68 8.29 -10.82
C PHE A 70 -1.35 7.68 -12.19
N THR A 71 -1.78 8.35 -13.26
CA THR A 71 -1.74 7.80 -14.63
C THR A 71 -0.67 8.41 -15.53
N SER A 72 -0.24 9.63 -15.24
CA SER A 72 0.59 10.40 -16.17
C SER A 72 2.00 10.64 -15.64
N SER A 73 2.12 11.46 -14.64
CA SER A 73 3.37 11.73 -13.95
C SER A 73 3.16 11.62 -12.44
N VAL A 74 4.25 11.57 -11.70
CA VAL A 74 4.21 11.48 -10.24
C VAL A 74 3.28 12.56 -9.68
N HIS A 75 2.26 12.14 -8.92
CA HIS A 75 1.21 12.96 -8.31
C HIS A 75 0.26 13.69 -9.28
N GLN A 76 0.13 13.22 -10.53
CA GLN A 76 -0.81 13.79 -11.51
C GLN A 76 -1.71 12.72 -12.15
N GLY A 77 -2.96 13.11 -12.42
CA GLY A 77 -3.94 12.24 -13.06
C GLY A 77 -4.43 11.13 -12.16
N ALA A 78 -4.90 11.46 -10.95
CA ALA A 78 -5.54 10.49 -10.08
C ALA A 78 -6.68 9.76 -10.81
N GLY A 79 -6.72 8.44 -10.72
CA GLY A 79 -7.69 7.58 -11.37
C GLY A 79 -8.72 7.01 -10.39
N ASP A 80 -9.84 6.57 -10.93
CA ASP A 80 -10.91 5.87 -10.21
C ASP A 80 -11.02 4.40 -10.57
N VAL A 81 -10.24 3.95 -11.57
CA VAL A 81 -10.36 2.59 -12.11
C VAL A 81 -9.98 1.52 -11.10
N VAL A 82 -10.67 0.40 -11.22
CA VAL A 82 -10.42 -0.80 -10.43
C VAL A 82 -10.20 -1.96 -11.39
N PHE A 83 -9.10 -2.68 -11.19
CA PHE A 83 -8.80 -3.88 -11.94
C PHE A 83 -8.69 -5.09 -11.02
N GLU A 84 -9.18 -6.21 -11.47
CA GLU A 84 -8.94 -7.54 -10.90
C GLU A 84 -7.97 -8.28 -11.80
N TYR A 85 -6.94 -8.85 -11.21
CA TYR A 85 -5.98 -9.74 -11.87
C TYR A 85 -6.14 -11.16 -11.34
N ASP A 86 -6.25 -12.09 -12.25
CA ASP A 86 -6.26 -13.52 -11.96
C ASP A 86 -4.90 -14.13 -12.35
N PRO A 87 -4.03 -14.45 -11.37
CA PRO A 87 -2.72 -15.05 -11.66
C PRO A 87 -2.77 -16.40 -12.35
N ALA A 88 -3.83 -17.19 -12.13
CA ALA A 88 -3.96 -18.52 -12.72
C ALA A 88 -4.18 -18.45 -14.23
N SER A 89 -5.01 -17.51 -14.70
CA SER A 89 -5.27 -17.28 -16.12
C SER A 89 -4.37 -16.21 -16.76
N ASP A 90 -3.59 -15.49 -15.98
CA ASP A 90 -2.77 -14.33 -16.40
C ASP A 90 -3.58 -13.24 -17.10
N ARG A 91 -4.75 -12.88 -16.55
CA ARG A 91 -5.67 -11.92 -17.17
C ARG A 91 -6.17 -10.87 -16.21
N TRP A 92 -6.38 -9.67 -16.76
CA TRP A 92 -7.01 -8.55 -16.10
C TRP A 92 -8.48 -8.41 -16.48
N ARG A 93 -9.30 -7.97 -15.52
CA ARG A 93 -10.68 -7.59 -15.72
C ARG A 93 -10.92 -6.22 -15.08
N THR A 94 -11.64 -5.34 -15.77
CA THR A 94 -12.09 -4.06 -15.22
C THR A 94 -13.33 -4.27 -14.36
N LEU A 95 -13.36 -3.66 -13.18
CA LEU A 95 -14.49 -3.69 -12.26
C LEU A 95 -15.16 -2.31 -12.20
N ALA A 96 -16.26 -2.20 -11.42
CA ALA A 96 -16.91 -0.94 -11.16
C ALA A 96 -15.92 0.07 -10.54
N PRO A 97 -15.77 1.27 -11.08
CA PRO A 97 -14.81 2.26 -10.60
C PRO A 97 -15.16 2.77 -9.20
N MET A 98 -14.17 3.33 -8.48
CA MET A 98 -14.42 4.12 -7.27
C MET A 98 -15.33 5.31 -7.59
N LYS A 99 -16.04 5.82 -6.60
CA LYS A 99 -16.92 7.00 -6.76
C LYS A 99 -16.13 8.27 -7.06
N ALA A 100 -14.88 8.35 -6.61
CA ALA A 100 -14.01 9.50 -6.86
C ALA A 100 -12.58 9.06 -7.20
N PRO A 101 -11.92 9.71 -8.19
CA PRO A 101 -10.53 9.44 -8.54
C PRO A 101 -9.59 9.73 -7.37
N ARG A 102 -8.72 8.76 -7.03
CA ARG A 102 -7.73 8.89 -5.94
C ARG A 102 -6.49 8.03 -6.20
N ALA A 103 -5.37 8.50 -5.67
CA ALA A 103 -4.11 7.77 -5.63
C ALA A 103 -3.52 7.81 -4.22
N ALA A 104 -2.47 7.05 -3.95
CA ALA A 104 -1.85 6.93 -2.62
C ALA A 104 -2.87 6.59 -1.53
N VAL A 105 -3.84 5.76 -1.88
CA VAL A 105 -4.90 5.27 -1.00
C VAL A 105 -4.40 4.13 -0.13
N GLY A 106 -4.92 4.03 1.09
CA GLY A 106 -4.80 2.83 1.89
C GLY A 106 -5.87 1.80 1.52
N VAL A 107 -5.51 0.52 1.48
CA VAL A 107 -6.44 -0.55 1.12
C VAL A 107 -6.34 -1.72 2.08
N ALA A 108 -7.47 -2.24 2.54
CA ALA A 108 -7.54 -3.46 3.34
C ALA A 108 -8.74 -4.32 2.98
N VAL A 109 -8.60 -5.62 3.12
CA VAL A 109 -9.71 -6.58 3.00
C VAL A 109 -10.21 -6.93 4.39
N LEU A 110 -11.51 -6.81 4.60
CA LEU A 110 -12.16 -7.20 5.83
C LEU A 110 -13.55 -7.81 5.56
N ALA A 111 -13.79 -9.00 6.06
CA ALA A 111 -15.08 -9.71 5.93
C ALA A 111 -15.64 -9.76 4.48
N GLY A 112 -14.77 -10.08 3.49
CA GLY A 112 -15.16 -10.19 2.07
C GLY A 112 -15.42 -8.84 1.38
N LYS A 113 -15.04 -7.74 2.01
CA LYS A 113 -15.14 -6.37 1.47
C LYS A 113 -13.77 -5.73 1.36
N ILE A 114 -13.57 -4.90 0.36
CA ILE A 114 -12.35 -4.12 0.19
C ILE A 114 -12.63 -2.69 0.59
N HIS A 115 -11.90 -2.21 1.58
CA HIS A 115 -11.96 -0.86 2.11
C HIS A 115 -10.87 -0.02 1.45
N VAL A 116 -11.24 1.09 0.81
CA VAL A 116 -10.35 2.06 0.16
C VAL A 116 -10.44 3.37 0.91
N ILE A 117 -9.36 3.76 1.57
CA ILE A 117 -9.36 4.77 2.63
C ILE A 117 -8.41 5.90 2.29
N GLY A 118 -8.86 7.14 2.45
CA GLY A 118 -8.07 8.35 2.25
C GLY A 118 -7.53 8.49 0.84
N GLY A 119 -6.31 8.98 0.74
CA GLY A 119 -5.60 9.17 -0.53
C GLY A 119 -5.64 10.62 -1.00
N ARG A 120 -5.11 10.82 -2.22
CA ARG A 120 -4.99 12.12 -2.87
C ARG A 120 -5.85 12.14 -4.13
N GLY A 121 -6.85 13.03 -4.15
CA GLY A 121 -7.78 13.21 -5.25
C GLY A 121 -7.23 14.06 -6.39
N LEU A 122 -8.14 14.48 -7.26
CA LEU A 122 -7.87 15.52 -8.26
C LEU A 122 -7.41 16.80 -7.56
N ASP A 123 -6.71 17.67 -8.28
CA ASP A 123 -6.17 18.95 -7.75
C ASP A 123 -5.25 18.79 -6.54
N ALA A 124 -4.68 17.60 -6.38
CA ALA A 124 -3.74 17.28 -5.32
C ALA A 124 -4.31 17.42 -3.89
N VAL A 125 -5.62 17.33 -3.72
CA VAL A 125 -6.30 17.42 -2.42
C VAL A 125 -6.26 16.08 -1.70
N THR A 126 -5.71 16.07 -0.49
CA THR A 126 -5.77 14.93 0.42
C THR A 126 -7.17 14.79 1.02
N VAL A 127 -7.75 13.58 0.97
CA VAL A 127 -9.15 13.34 1.36
C VAL A 127 -9.27 12.34 2.52
N ALA A 128 -10.41 12.40 3.23
CA ALA A 128 -10.74 11.48 4.30
C ALA A 128 -11.67 10.34 3.87
N THR A 129 -12.02 10.28 2.60
CA THR A 129 -13.03 9.37 2.04
C THR A 129 -12.74 7.91 2.38
N HIS A 130 -13.77 7.17 2.77
CA HIS A 130 -13.73 5.74 3.02
C HIS A 130 -14.82 5.07 2.19
N GLU A 131 -14.42 4.41 1.11
CA GLU A 131 -15.30 3.63 0.23
C GLU A 131 -15.09 2.15 0.45
N VAL A 132 -16.16 1.38 0.30
CA VAL A 132 -16.17 -0.06 0.53
C VAL A 132 -16.73 -0.77 -0.70
N TYR A 133 -15.92 -1.63 -1.30
CA TYR A 133 -16.30 -2.48 -2.41
C TYR A 133 -16.71 -3.86 -1.90
N ASP A 134 -17.93 -4.26 -2.14
CA ASP A 134 -18.43 -5.59 -1.77
C ASP A 134 -18.11 -6.57 -2.90
N LEU A 135 -17.24 -7.55 -2.62
CA LEU A 135 -16.78 -8.53 -3.60
C LEU A 135 -17.87 -9.51 -4.05
N ALA A 136 -18.91 -9.72 -3.25
CA ALA A 136 -20.01 -10.61 -3.59
C ALA A 136 -21.00 -9.97 -4.57
N THR A 137 -21.25 -8.68 -4.41
CA THR A 137 -22.23 -7.94 -5.22
C THR A 137 -21.62 -7.09 -6.32
N GLY A 138 -20.32 -6.78 -6.22
CA GLY A 138 -19.62 -5.88 -7.15
C GLY A 138 -20.04 -4.41 -7.01
N THR A 139 -20.54 -4.01 -5.83
CA THR A 139 -21.09 -2.66 -5.61
C THR A 139 -20.29 -1.88 -4.57
N TRP A 140 -20.33 -0.55 -4.70
CA TRP A 140 -19.71 0.40 -3.78
C TRP A 140 -20.69 0.96 -2.76
N SER A 141 -20.23 1.08 -1.53
CA SER A 141 -20.90 1.84 -0.45
C SER A 141 -19.89 2.78 0.22
N GLU A 142 -20.37 3.61 1.14
CA GLU A 142 -19.52 4.48 1.95
C GLU A 142 -19.53 4.03 3.41
N ALA A 143 -18.40 4.23 4.08
CA ALA A 143 -18.25 4.05 5.52
C ALA A 143 -17.80 5.36 6.16
N ALA A 144 -17.77 5.39 7.51
CA ALA A 144 -17.32 6.57 8.23
C ALA A 144 -15.94 7.03 7.73
N PRO A 145 -15.78 8.30 7.33
CA PRO A 145 -14.52 8.82 6.82
C PRO A 145 -13.45 8.85 7.91
N LEU A 146 -12.17 8.91 7.51
CA LEU A 146 -11.06 9.15 8.45
C LEU A 146 -11.32 10.41 9.30
N PRO A 147 -10.93 10.41 10.58
CA PRO A 147 -11.01 11.60 11.41
C PRO A 147 -10.22 12.80 10.89
N LYS A 148 -9.10 12.52 10.20
CA LYS A 148 -8.30 13.49 9.44
C LYS A 148 -7.95 12.93 8.07
N ALA A 149 -8.08 13.76 7.04
CA ALA A 149 -7.66 13.45 5.68
C ALA A 149 -6.16 13.10 5.63
N ARG A 150 -5.82 11.96 5.03
CA ARG A 150 -4.43 11.47 4.90
C ARG A 150 -4.23 10.70 3.60
N ASP A 151 -3.03 10.81 3.07
CA ASP A 151 -2.51 10.02 1.96
C ASP A 151 -1.16 9.36 2.34
N HIS A 152 -0.65 8.43 1.55
CA HIS A 152 0.63 7.74 1.74
C HIS A 152 0.78 7.08 3.13
N MET A 153 -0.32 6.61 3.69
CA MET A 153 -0.40 5.94 4.99
C MET A 153 -0.41 4.42 4.85
N ALA A 154 -0.04 3.73 5.91
CA ALA A 154 -0.27 2.29 6.04
C ALA A 154 -1.74 2.01 6.38
N VAL A 155 -2.33 1.00 5.73
CA VAL A 155 -3.66 0.48 6.07
C VAL A 155 -3.61 -1.04 6.12
N VAL A 156 -3.97 -1.62 7.27
CA VAL A 156 -3.90 -3.07 7.51
C VAL A 156 -5.11 -3.53 8.31
N ALA A 157 -5.71 -4.65 7.92
CA ALA A 157 -6.77 -5.30 8.68
C ALA A 157 -6.17 -6.35 9.63
N VAL A 158 -6.51 -6.28 10.90
CA VAL A 158 -6.15 -7.26 11.94
C VAL A 158 -7.22 -7.33 13.02
N ALA A 159 -7.44 -8.49 13.58
CA ALA A 159 -8.42 -8.73 14.68
C ALA A 159 -9.82 -8.15 14.39
N GLY A 160 -10.29 -8.23 13.14
CA GLY A 160 -11.62 -7.75 12.74
C GLY A 160 -11.76 -6.24 12.62
N LYS A 161 -10.67 -5.48 12.68
CA LYS A 161 -10.62 -4.02 12.56
C LYS A 161 -9.63 -3.58 11.49
N ILE A 162 -9.72 -2.32 11.06
CA ILE A 162 -8.79 -1.73 10.10
C ILE A 162 -8.00 -0.63 10.79
N HIS A 163 -6.68 -0.71 10.68
CA HIS A 163 -5.72 0.24 11.22
C HIS A 163 -5.19 1.14 10.11
N ALA A 164 -5.34 2.47 10.27
CA ALA A 164 -4.80 3.50 9.38
C ALA A 164 -3.71 4.27 10.14
N ILE A 165 -2.46 4.13 9.69
CA ILE A 165 -1.26 4.48 10.47
C ILE A 165 -0.36 5.43 9.70
N GLY A 166 0.09 6.51 10.33
CA GLY A 166 1.02 7.47 9.74
C GLY A 166 0.42 8.21 8.57
N GLY A 167 1.26 8.53 7.59
CA GLY A 167 0.87 9.21 6.37
C GLY A 167 1.13 10.71 6.39
N ARG A 168 0.61 11.37 5.37
CA ARG A 168 0.76 12.79 5.10
C ARG A 168 -0.60 13.46 5.19
N LEU A 169 -0.65 14.63 5.84
CA LEU A 169 -1.85 15.47 5.95
C LEU A 169 -2.02 16.32 4.67
N ALA A 170 -2.25 17.62 4.80
CA ALA A 170 -2.55 18.48 3.65
C ALA A 170 -1.33 18.86 2.81
N GLY A 171 -0.14 18.86 3.36
CA GLY A 171 1.09 19.31 2.69
C GLY A 171 2.19 18.25 2.64
N PRO A 172 3.14 18.36 1.71
CA PRO A 172 4.22 17.39 1.56
C PRO A 172 5.16 17.33 2.78
N LEU A 173 5.11 18.33 3.65
CA LEU A 173 5.92 18.42 4.87
C LEU A 173 5.12 18.07 6.14
N GLU A 174 3.80 17.89 6.05
CA GLU A 174 2.94 17.61 7.20
C GLU A 174 2.74 16.09 7.37
N ARG A 175 3.63 15.44 8.07
CA ARG A 175 3.51 14.04 8.41
C ARG A 175 2.94 13.85 9.79
N THR A 176 2.35 12.69 9.98
CA THR A 176 1.74 12.35 11.25
C THR A 176 2.13 10.95 11.69
N GLY A 177 2.21 10.74 13.01
CA GLY A 177 2.20 9.42 13.61
C GLY A 177 0.80 8.92 13.94
N GLN A 178 -0.25 9.63 13.55
CA GLN A 178 -1.63 9.29 13.89
C GLN A 178 -1.95 7.85 13.52
N HIS A 179 -2.58 7.15 14.44
CA HIS A 179 -3.04 5.79 14.29
C HIS A 179 -4.53 5.75 14.64
N ASP A 180 -5.36 5.54 13.65
CA ASP A 180 -6.81 5.39 13.82
C ASP A 180 -7.23 3.96 13.50
N VAL A 181 -8.19 3.46 14.26
CA VAL A 181 -8.72 2.11 14.16
C VAL A 181 -10.22 2.17 13.84
N TYR A 182 -10.58 1.61 12.68
CA TYR A 182 -11.95 1.50 12.24
C TYR A 182 -12.59 0.21 12.74
N ASP A 183 -13.75 0.34 13.37
CA ASP A 183 -14.60 -0.79 13.78
C ASP A 183 -15.82 -0.88 12.84
N PRO A 184 -15.94 -1.93 12.01
CA PRO A 184 -17.06 -2.07 11.10
C PRO A 184 -18.39 -2.32 11.82
N ALA A 185 -18.38 -2.83 13.05
CA ALA A 185 -19.60 -3.10 13.81
C ALA A 185 -20.31 -1.82 14.26
N THR A 186 -19.52 -0.78 14.54
CA THR A 186 -20.04 0.55 14.94
C THR A 186 -19.96 1.59 13.84
N ASN A 187 -19.32 1.25 12.69
CA ASN A 187 -19.00 2.18 11.62
C ASN A 187 -18.34 3.46 12.14
N SER A 188 -17.32 3.32 12.98
CA SER A 188 -16.65 4.47 13.59
C SER A 188 -15.15 4.25 13.76
N TRP A 189 -14.42 5.36 13.95
CA TRP A 189 -12.98 5.38 14.17
C TRP A 189 -12.67 5.75 15.61
N THR A 190 -11.65 5.10 16.18
CA THR A 190 -11.06 5.43 17.49
C THR A 190 -9.55 5.61 17.31
N SER A 191 -8.92 6.41 18.17
CA SER A 191 -7.45 6.58 18.14
C SER A 191 -6.78 5.47 18.93
N ALA A 192 -5.62 5.02 18.47
CA ALA A 192 -4.73 4.08 19.13
C ALA A 192 -3.34 4.70 19.37
N ALA A 193 -2.42 3.96 20.01
CA ALA A 193 -1.05 4.40 20.24
C ALA A 193 -0.40 4.83 18.91
N PRO A 194 0.11 6.07 18.80
CA PRO A 194 0.63 6.61 17.55
C PRO A 194 1.91 5.89 17.10
N LEU A 195 2.18 5.90 15.79
CA LEU A 195 3.44 5.45 15.21
C LEU A 195 4.60 6.23 15.86
N PRO A 196 5.58 5.55 16.48
CA PRO A 196 6.64 6.24 17.25
C PRO A 196 7.47 7.20 16.40
N THR A 197 7.74 6.85 15.13
CA THR A 197 8.44 7.72 14.18
C THR A 197 7.46 8.22 13.12
N PRO A 198 6.92 9.46 13.21
CA PRO A 198 5.96 10.00 12.26
C PRO A 198 6.55 10.09 10.85
N ARG A 199 5.89 9.45 9.85
CA ARG A 199 6.39 9.38 8.47
C ARG A 199 5.29 9.01 7.47
N SER A 200 5.54 9.28 6.20
CA SER A 200 4.66 8.96 5.05
C SER A 200 5.41 8.18 3.98
N GLY A 201 4.71 7.64 2.99
CA GLY A 201 5.32 6.81 1.95
C GLY A 201 5.83 5.48 2.47
N VAL A 202 5.21 5.01 3.56
CA VAL A 202 5.54 3.76 4.24
C VAL A 202 4.99 2.54 3.50
N ALA A 203 5.65 1.40 3.66
CA ALA A 203 5.07 0.10 3.36
C ALA A 203 4.58 -0.57 4.65
N ALA A 204 3.53 -1.38 4.55
CA ALA A 204 3.00 -2.12 5.68
C ALA A 204 2.54 -3.53 5.28
N ALA A 205 2.62 -4.45 6.25
CA ALA A 205 2.13 -5.80 6.08
C ALA A 205 1.65 -6.38 7.42
N LEU A 206 0.68 -7.28 7.37
CA LEU A 206 0.34 -8.13 8.52
C LEU A 206 1.34 -9.30 8.55
N TYR A 207 2.15 -9.36 9.59
CA TYR A 207 3.21 -10.35 9.73
C TYR A 207 3.17 -11.00 11.12
N LYS A 208 2.98 -12.32 11.19
CA LYS A 208 2.86 -13.07 12.45
C LYS A 208 1.89 -12.43 13.45
N GLY A 209 0.74 -11.91 12.98
CA GLY A 209 -0.28 -11.24 13.80
C GLY A 209 0.02 -9.79 14.20
N MET A 210 1.18 -9.25 13.83
CA MET A 210 1.58 -7.87 14.08
C MET A 210 1.50 -7.03 12.81
N ILE A 211 1.24 -5.74 12.93
CA ILE A 211 1.32 -4.80 11.82
C ILE A 211 2.75 -4.28 11.73
N LEU A 212 3.48 -4.65 10.66
CA LEU A 212 4.77 -4.04 10.34
C LEU A 212 4.55 -2.72 9.60
N VAL A 213 5.27 -1.67 9.98
CA VAL A 213 5.34 -0.38 9.29
C VAL A 213 6.80 -0.05 9.03
N LEU A 214 7.20 -0.02 7.76
CA LEU A 214 8.59 0.13 7.37
C LEU A 214 8.80 1.34 6.48
N GLY A 215 10.00 1.89 6.56
CA GLY A 215 10.46 2.96 5.67
C GLY A 215 9.63 4.21 5.76
N GLY A 216 9.59 4.94 4.68
CA GLY A 216 8.96 6.23 4.54
C GLY A 216 9.94 7.34 4.22
N GLU A 217 9.42 8.55 4.08
CA GLU A 217 10.21 9.72 3.72
C GLU A 217 9.90 10.95 4.57
N LEU A 218 10.90 11.83 4.64
CA LEU A 218 10.84 13.19 5.13
C LEU A 218 11.55 14.10 4.13
N PRO A 219 10.85 14.61 3.10
CA PRO A 219 11.45 15.59 2.21
C PRO A 219 11.98 16.83 2.96
N PRO A 220 13.05 17.46 2.47
CA PRO A 220 13.72 17.16 1.20
C PRO A 220 14.82 16.10 1.29
N ASN A 221 15.27 15.68 2.47
CA ASN A 221 16.59 15.05 2.60
C ASN A 221 16.63 13.71 3.34
N HIS A 222 15.51 13.13 3.74
CA HIS A 222 15.55 11.93 4.57
C HIS A 222 14.59 10.84 4.11
N THR A 223 15.08 9.61 4.03
CA THR A 223 14.29 8.38 3.96
C THR A 223 14.54 7.54 5.21
N PHE A 224 13.51 6.92 5.72
CA PHE A 224 13.54 6.18 6.98
C PHE A 224 13.93 4.72 6.76
N PRO A 225 14.91 4.16 7.49
CA PRO A 225 15.16 2.72 7.55
C PRO A 225 14.30 2.02 8.62
N GLU A 226 13.58 2.74 9.45
CA GLU A 226 12.84 2.24 10.59
C GLU A 226 11.86 1.13 10.20
N ASN A 227 11.86 0.09 11.03
CA ASN A 227 10.94 -1.03 11.02
C ASN A 227 10.28 -1.09 12.39
N GLU A 228 9.04 -0.70 12.46
CA GLU A 228 8.25 -0.66 13.70
C GLU A 228 7.07 -1.59 13.58
N SER A 229 6.83 -2.42 14.58
CA SER A 229 5.68 -3.31 14.62
C SER A 229 4.70 -2.93 15.71
N TYR A 230 3.41 -3.03 15.39
CA TYR A 230 2.31 -2.83 16.31
C TYR A 230 1.62 -4.15 16.61
N ASP A 231 1.52 -4.49 17.87
CA ASP A 231 0.72 -5.61 18.36
C ASP A 231 -0.66 -5.09 18.78
N ALA A 232 -1.69 -5.48 18.03
CA ALA A 232 -3.07 -5.03 18.28
C ALA A 232 -3.68 -5.61 19.56
N ALA A 233 -3.15 -6.72 20.07
CA ALA A 233 -3.65 -7.33 21.31
C ALA A 233 -3.14 -6.62 22.57
N SER A 234 -1.86 -6.23 22.58
CA SER A 234 -1.25 -5.47 23.69
C SER A 234 -1.29 -3.95 23.49
N GLU A 235 -1.70 -3.47 22.31
CA GLU A 235 -1.73 -2.06 21.90
C GLU A 235 -0.36 -1.37 21.98
N ARG A 236 0.71 -2.10 21.70
CA ARG A 236 2.10 -1.62 21.84
C ARG A 236 2.88 -1.65 20.55
N TRP A 237 3.77 -0.67 20.41
CA TRP A 237 4.80 -0.61 19.38
C TRP A 237 6.11 -1.22 19.88
N VAL A 238 6.80 -1.92 18.97
CA VAL A 238 8.14 -2.46 19.18
C VAL A 238 8.99 -2.11 17.97
N ALA A 239 10.18 -1.56 18.20
CA ALA A 239 11.18 -1.36 17.14
C ALA A 239 11.83 -2.72 16.80
N LEU A 240 11.92 -3.01 15.52
CA LEU A 240 12.57 -4.20 14.98
C LEU A 240 13.87 -3.81 14.26
N ALA A 241 14.61 -4.81 13.77
CA ALA A 241 15.81 -4.56 12.98
C ALA A 241 15.48 -3.65 11.78
N PRO A 242 16.17 -2.51 11.63
CA PRO A 242 15.91 -1.57 10.54
C PRO A 242 16.31 -2.18 9.18
N MET A 243 15.80 -1.59 8.11
CA MET A 243 16.29 -1.89 6.76
C MET A 243 17.75 -1.44 6.59
N PRO A 244 18.51 -2.07 5.68
CA PRO A 244 19.91 -1.68 5.41
C PRO A 244 20.05 -0.23 4.93
N ALA A 245 19.02 0.31 4.29
CA ALA A 245 18.93 1.71 3.86
C ALA A 245 17.49 2.20 3.93
N GLY A 246 17.31 3.49 4.24
CA GLY A 246 16.01 4.14 4.19
C GLY A 246 15.44 4.13 2.77
N ARG A 247 14.11 3.99 2.66
CA ARG A 247 13.38 4.04 1.39
C ARG A 247 11.92 4.37 1.59
N HIS A 248 11.28 4.85 0.51
CA HIS A 248 9.84 5.08 0.46
C HIS A 248 9.25 4.58 -0.87
N GLY A 249 7.91 4.57 -0.98
CA GLY A 249 7.23 4.21 -2.22
C GLY A 249 7.57 2.79 -2.72
N PHE A 250 7.65 1.84 -1.81
CA PHE A 250 7.96 0.44 -2.10
C PHE A 250 6.81 -0.48 -1.70
N GLY A 251 6.74 -1.64 -2.35
CA GLY A 251 5.72 -2.63 -2.06
C GLY A 251 6.11 -3.56 -0.91
N ALA A 252 5.12 -4.02 -0.14
CA ALA A 252 5.30 -5.03 0.91
C ALA A 252 4.29 -6.17 0.75
N ALA A 253 4.74 -7.41 0.94
CA ALA A 253 3.88 -8.58 1.01
C ALA A 253 4.51 -9.67 1.89
N VAL A 254 3.67 -10.59 2.38
CA VAL A 254 4.11 -11.70 3.24
C VAL A 254 3.86 -13.01 2.53
N ILE A 255 4.89 -13.87 2.51
CA ILE A 255 4.81 -15.25 2.01
C ILE A 255 5.37 -16.18 3.08
N GLY A 256 4.56 -17.08 3.59
CA GLY A 256 4.93 -17.97 4.68
C GLY A 256 5.41 -17.20 5.92
N SER A 257 6.65 -17.46 6.36
CA SER A 257 7.27 -16.80 7.52
C SER A 257 8.10 -15.57 7.17
N ASN A 258 8.09 -15.11 5.91
CA ASN A 258 8.93 -14.02 5.42
C ASN A 258 8.10 -12.83 4.96
N ALA A 259 8.52 -11.63 5.31
CA ALA A 259 8.03 -10.39 4.74
C ALA A 259 9.00 -9.91 3.65
N TYR A 260 8.46 -9.57 2.48
CA TYR A 260 9.21 -9.14 1.31
C TYR A 260 8.91 -7.68 1.01
N PHE A 261 9.96 -6.93 0.69
CA PHE A 261 9.89 -5.51 0.35
C PHE A 261 10.58 -5.28 -0.98
N VAL A 262 9.88 -4.69 -1.94
CA VAL A 262 10.33 -4.62 -3.33
C VAL A 262 10.32 -3.21 -3.87
N GLY A 263 11.42 -2.82 -4.54
CA GLY A 263 11.57 -1.54 -5.23
C GLY A 263 11.67 -0.34 -4.30
N GLY A 264 11.07 0.76 -4.72
CA GLY A 264 11.03 2.02 -3.99
C GLY A 264 12.14 2.99 -4.36
N SER A 265 12.21 4.10 -3.64
CA SER A 265 13.15 5.19 -3.82
C SER A 265 14.02 5.35 -2.58
N LEU A 266 15.32 5.45 -2.77
CA LEU A 266 16.31 5.60 -1.68
C LEU A 266 16.47 7.06 -1.22
N THR A 267 15.99 8.01 -2.03
CA THR A 267 15.99 9.43 -1.70
C THR A 267 14.57 10.00 -1.77
N PRO A 268 14.21 10.99 -0.95
CA PRO A 268 12.88 11.60 -0.96
C PRO A 268 12.49 12.18 -2.32
N GLY A 269 11.17 12.24 -2.59
CA GLY A 269 10.65 12.83 -3.83
C GLY A 269 10.83 11.95 -5.06
N GLY A 270 11.08 10.64 -4.90
CA GLY A 270 11.13 9.68 -6.00
C GLY A 270 12.47 9.55 -6.72
N GLY A 271 13.56 10.08 -6.15
CA GLY A 271 14.92 9.87 -6.64
C GLY A 271 15.51 8.53 -6.16
N GLY A 272 16.61 8.08 -6.82
CA GLY A 272 17.31 6.86 -6.40
C GLY A 272 16.43 5.62 -6.42
N ILE A 273 15.59 5.45 -7.45
CA ILE A 273 14.73 4.27 -7.60
C ILE A 273 15.56 2.98 -7.69
N THR A 274 15.06 1.91 -7.08
CA THR A 274 15.81 0.65 -6.94
C THR A 274 15.00 -0.55 -7.44
N ASP A 275 15.69 -1.63 -7.77
CA ASP A 275 15.14 -2.96 -8.09
C ASP A 275 15.31 -3.97 -6.95
N GLN A 276 15.81 -3.53 -5.81
CA GLN A 276 16.10 -4.41 -4.68
C GLN A 276 14.84 -5.11 -4.18
N LEU A 277 15.02 -6.39 -3.85
CA LEU A 277 14.10 -7.19 -3.04
C LEU A 277 14.79 -7.44 -1.70
N ILE A 278 14.16 -7.01 -0.62
CA ILE A 278 14.61 -7.24 0.75
C ILE A 278 13.66 -8.25 1.39
N MET A 279 14.22 -9.18 2.13
CA MET A 279 13.47 -10.13 2.94
C MET A 279 13.74 -9.85 4.43
N PHE A 280 12.70 -9.90 5.22
CA PHE A 280 12.74 -9.81 6.67
C PHE A 280 12.05 -11.03 7.29
N SER A 281 12.69 -11.62 8.31
CA SER A 281 12.08 -12.69 9.11
C SER A 281 12.44 -12.51 10.58
N LEU A 282 11.47 -12.79 11.44
CA LEU A 282 11.74 -12.98 12.87
C LEU A 282 12.15 -14.44 13.11
N PRO A 283 13.06 -14.68 14.04
CA PRO A 283 13.48 -16.01 14.47
C PRO A 283 12.32 -16.90 14.88
#